data_7d446a3c621f4c7e564df6119013920a
#
_entry.id   7d446a3c621f4c7e564df6119013920a
#
_cell.length_a   1.000
_cell.length_b   1.000
_cell.length_c   1.000
_cell.angle_alpha   90.00
_cell.angle_beta   90.00
_cell.angle_gamma   90.00
#
_symmetry.space_group_name_H-M   'P 1'
#
loop_
_entity.id
_entity.type
_entity.pdbx_description
1 polymer ?
#
loop_
_entity_poly.entity_id
_entity_poly.type
_entity_poly.pdbx_seq_one_letter_code
_entity_poly.pdbx_strand_id
1 'polypeptide(L)'
;MPRNKALVSEMGVVDANKEGLHAHIRFRSDGEEQKHIYGPSRGSDGEAQKDLDQIRAAGGVGRNREESLKIMAAEARRIKISAEYQSQI
;
A
#
# COMPACT_ATOMS: atom_id res chain seq x y z
N MET A 1 16.11 -2.06 18.10
CA MET A 1 14.73 -1.62 18.35
C MET A 1 13.78 -2.19 17.33
N PRO A 2 12.74 -2.85 17.77
CA PRO A 2 11.74 -3.29 16.81
C PRO A 2 11.07 -2.08 16.17
N ARG A 3 11.04 -2.07 14.85
CA ARG A 3 10.31 -1.07 14.10
C ARG A 3 8.86 -1.53 14.00
N ASN A 4 8.02 -0.77 13.32
CA ASN A 4 6.60 -1.09 13.18
C ASN A 4 6.35 -2.24 12.20
N LYS A 5 7.32 -3.11 12.03
CA LYS A 5 7.29 -4.18 11.06
C LYS A 5 6.12 -5.16 11.29
N ALA A 6 5.91 -5.54 12.54
CA ALA A 6 4.80 -6.44 12.88
C ALA A 6 3.45 -5.77 12.66
N LEU A 7 3.34 -4.48 12.97
CA LEU A 7 2.12 -3.71 12.76
C LEU A 7 1.77 -3.58 11.29
N VAL A 8 2.74 -3.16 10.46
CA VAL A 8 2.47 -2.94 9.03
C VAL A 8 2.31 -4.24 8.26
N SER A 9 2.89 -5.34 8.73
CA SER A 9 2.81 -6.63 8.03
C SER A 9 1.40 -7.20 7.98
N GLU A 10 0.51 -6.74 8.85
CA GLU A 10 -0.87 -7.19 8.91
C GLU A 10 -1.85 -6.17 8.31
N MET A 11 -1.35 -5.04 7.85
CA MET A 11 -2.20 -3.98 7.30
C MET A 11 -2.58 -4.26 5.86
N GLY A 12 -3.83 -3.97 5.54
CA GLY A 12 -4.29 -3.97 4.16
C GLY A 12 -4.74 -5.32 3.64
N VAL A 13 -5.37 -5.27 2.50
CA VAL A 13 -5.91 -6.44 1.80
C VAL A 13 -5.78 -6.22 0.31
N VAL A 14 -5.96 -7.28 -0.46
CA VAL A 14 -6.21 -7.18 -1.89
C VAL A 14 -7.71 -7.03 -2.05
N ASP A 15 -8.14 -5.97 -2.70
CA ASP A 15 -9.54 -5.63 -2.86
C ASP A 15 -9.86 -5.52 -4.34
N ALA A 16 -11.12 -5.71 -4.70
CA ALA A 16 -11.57 -5.66 -6.08
C ALA A 16 -12.39 -4.41 -6.36
N ASN A 17 -12.21 -3.85 -7.54
CA ASN A 17 -13.05 -2.76 -8.03
C ASN A 17 -13.42 -3.03 -9.50
N LYS A 18 -14.06 -2.06 -10.16
CA LYS A 18 -14.49 -2.21 -11.55
C LYS A 18 -13.32 -2.40 -12.52
N GLU A 19 -12.14 -1.94 -12.14
CA GLU A 19 -10.96 -1.97 -13.00
C GLU A 19 -10.07 -3.18 -12.78
N GLY A 20 -10.30 -3.92 -11.70
CA GLY A 20 -9.51 -5.10 -11.37
C GLY A 20 -9.26 -5.24 -9.88
N LEU A 21 -8.13 -5.83 -9.55
CA LEU A 21 -7.71 -6.07 -8.17
C LEU A 21 -6.60 -5.09 -7.79
N HIS A 22 -6.62 -4.61 -6.56
CA HIS A 22 -5.60 -3.67 -6.11
C HIS A 22 -5.26 -3.87 -4.64
N ALA A 23 -4.04 -3.50 -4.27
CA ALA A 23 -3.62 -3.42 -2.87
C ALA A 23 -4.35 -2.25 -2.22
N HIS A 24 -4.87 -2.46 -1.02
CA HIS A 24 -5.64 -1.44 -0.31
C HIS A 24 -5.33 -1.48 1.18
N ILE A 25 -4.83 -0.37 1.70
CA ILE A 25 -4.58 -0.18 3.12
C ILE A 25 -5.49 0.95 3.61
N ARG A 26 -6.25 0.67 4.65
CA ARG A 26 -7.18 1.61 5.24
C ARG A 26 -6.69 1.93 6.65
N PHE A 27 -6.62 3.20 6.99
CA PHE A 27 -6.14 3.61 8.30
C PHE A 27 -6.82 4.88 8.78
N ARG A 28 -6.75 5.09 10.08
CA ARG A 28 -7.28 6.29 10.73
C ARG A 28 -6.29 6.75 11.80
N SER A 29 -6.01 8.04 11.82
CA SER A 29 -5.29 8.68 12.91
C SER A 29 -6.31 9.21 13.90
N ASP A 30 -5.92 9.35 15.17
CA ASP A 30 -6.82 9.82 16.23
C ASP A 30 -7.45 11.16 15.86
N GLY A 31 -8.78 11.21 15.91
CA GLY A 31 -9.54 12.42 15.62
C GLY A 31 -9.63 12.80 14.15
N GLU A 32 -9.11 11.99 13.26
CA GLU A 32 -9.13 12.27 11.84
C GLU A 32 -10.06 11.32 11.09
N GLU A 33 -10.38 11.70 9.85
CA GLU A 33 -11.15 10.86 8.96
C GLU A 33 -10.33 9.66 8.50
N GLN A 34 -11.02 8.60 8.13
CA GLN A 34 -10.39 7.41 7.58
C GLN A 34 -9.71 7.74 6.26
N LYS A 35 -8.48 7.28 6.11
CA LYS A 35 -7.67 7.48 4.91
C LYS A 35 -7.36 6.14 4.26
N HIS A 36 -7.00 6.19 2.99
CA HIS A 36 -6.73 4.98 2.21
C HIS A 36 -5.43 5.12 1.43
N ILE A 37 -4.74 4.00 1.29
CA ILE A 37 -3.57 3.86 0.41
C ILE A 37 -3.93 2.78 -0.60
N TYR A 38 -3.83 3.09 -1.88
CA TYR A 38 -4.16 2.15 -2.96
C TYR A 38 -2.95 1.92 -3.86
N GLY A 39 -2.75 0.65 -4.22
CA GLY A 39 -1.89 0.32 -5.35
C GLY A 39 -2.62 0.46 -6.67
N PRO A 40 -1.95 0.20 -7.79
CA PRO A 40 -2.61 0.22 -9.10
C PRO A 40 -3.56 -0.96 -9.26
N SER A 41 -4.52 -0.84 -10.17
CA SER A 41 -5.40 -1.95 -10.51
C SER A 41 -4.63 -2.97 -11.34
N ARG A 42 -4.75 -4.24 -10.96
CA ARG A 42 -4.06 -5.34 -11.61
C ARG A 42 -5.07 -6.34 -12.16
N GLY A 43 -4.63 -7.13 -13.12
CA GLY A 43 -5.47 -8.17 -13.71
C GLY A 43 -5.50 -9.47 -12.93
N SER A 44 -4.65 -9.62 -11.91
CA SER A 44 -4.59 -10.85 -11.11
C SER A 44 -4.36 -10.55 -9.63
N ASP A 45 -4.83 -11.47 -8.79
CA ASP A 45 -4.64 -11.40 -7.35
C ASP A 45 -3.15 -11.42 -6.98
N GLY A 46 -2.37 -12.26 -7.66
CA GLY A 46 -0.93 -12.36 -7.39
C GLY A 46 -0.18 -11.06 -7.58
N GLU A 47 -0.52 -10.30 -8.63
CA GLU A 47 0.11 -9.00 -8.87
C GLU A 47 -0.29 -7.99 -7.81
N ALA A 48 -1.57 -7.94 -7.44
CA ALA A 48 -2.05 -7.04 -6.39
C ALA A 48 -1.44 -7.40 -5.04
N GLN A 49 -1.33 -8.69 -4.73
CA GLN A 49 -0.70 -9.15 -3.49
C GLN A 49 0.78 -8.77 -3.43
N LYS A 50 1.48 -8.87 -4.56
CA LYS A 50 2.88 -8.45 -4.65
C LYS A 50 3.02 -6.95 -4.36
N ASP A 51 2.11 -6.13 -4.90
CA ASP A 51 2.11 -4.70 -4.61
C ASP A 51 1.87 -4.44 -3.13
N LEU A 52 0.93 -5.14 -2.52
CA LEU A 52 0.63 -5.01 -1.10
C LEU A 52 1.84 -5.38 -0.24
N ASP A 53 2.49 -6.49 -0.56
CA ASP A 53 3.69 -6.94 0.16
C ASP A 53 4.82 -5.92 0.05
N GLN A 54 4.99 -5.33 -1.13
CA GLN A 54 6.02 -4.32 -1.37
C GLN A 54 5.74 -3.04 -0.57
N ILE A 55 4.48 -2.60 -0.53
CA ILE A 55 4.07 -1.43 0.23
C ILE A 55 4.30 -1.67 1.74
N ARG A 56 3.90 -2.82 2.25
CA ARG A 56 4.12 -3.20 3.64
C ARG A 56 5.60 -3.25 4.00
N ALA A 57 6.41 -3.83 3.13
CA ALA A 57 7.86 -3.92 3.35
C ALA A 57 8.49 -2.53 3.44
N ALA A 58 8.06 -1.60 2.59
CA ALA A 58 8.54 -0.22 2.65
C ALA A 58 8.17 0.44 3.98
N GLY A 59 6.94 0.22 4.45
CA GLY A 59 6.46 0.78 5.72
C GLY A 59 7.20 0.24 6.94
N GLY A 60 7.76 -0.98 6.83
CA GLY A 60 8.47 -1.62 7.93
C GLY A 60 9.72 -0.87 8.39
N VAL A 61 10.26 0.04 7.59
CA VAL A 61 11.45 0.83 7.97
C VAL A 61 11.09 2.11 8.73
N GLY A 62 9.81 2.43 8.85
CA GLY A 62 9.37 3.61 9.60
C GLY A 62 9.64 3.46 11.09
N ARG A 63 9.96 4.56 11.75
CA ARG A 63 10.25 4.57 13.19
C ARG A 63 8.97 4.54 14.02
N ASN A 64 7.87 4.99 13.47
CA ASN A 64 6.59 5.01 14.13
C ASN A 64 5.49 4.83 13.10
N ARG A 65 4.24 4.71 13.58
CA ARG A 65 3.10 4.47 12.71
C ARG A 65 2.92 5.57 11.66
N GLU A 66 3.05 6.81 12.07
CA GLU A 66 2.87 7.95 11.17
C GLU A 66 3.90 7.95 10.04
N GLU A 67 5.16 7.72 10.37
CA GLU A 67 6.24 7.64 9.40
C GLU A 67 6.02 6.45 8.46
N SER A 68 5.64 5.30 9.00
CA SER A 68 5.35 4.11 8.20
C SER A 68 4.22 4.36 7.20
N LEU A 69 3.17 5.08 7.61
CA LEU A 69 2.05 5.39 6.73
C LEU A 69 2.47 6.34 5.60
N LYS A 70 3.32 7.30 5.89
CA LYS A 70 3.85 8.21 4.86
C LYS A 70 4.72 7.46 3.85
N ILE A 71 5.57 6.56 4.34
CA ILE A 71 6.43 5.75 3.48
C ILE A 71 5.59 4.83 2.59
N MET A 72 4.59 4.19 3.17
CA MET A 72 3.70 3.31 2.41
C MET A 72 2.91 4.05 1.35
N ALA A 73 2.42 5.26 1.66
CA ALA A 73 1.71 6.08 0.69
C ALA A 73 2.62 6.48 -0.48
N ALA A 74 3.86 6.85 -0.18
CA ALA A 74 4.85 7.20 -1.20
C ALA A 74 5.19 5.99 -2.09
N GLU A 75 5.34 4.82 -1.50
CA GLU A 75 5.64 3.61 -2.24
C GLU A 75 4.48 3.20 -3.14
N ALA A 76 3.25 3.28 -2.65
CA ALA A 76 2.07 2.99 -3.44
C ALA A 76 1.96 3.93 -4.64
N ARG A 77 2.25 5.20 -4.43
CA ARG A 77 2.25 6.19 -5.50
C ARG A 77 3.31 5.88 -6.56
N ARG A 78 4.50 5.50 -6.12
CA ARG A 78 5.59 5.12 -7.02
C ARG A 78 5.19 3.92 -7.89
N ILE A 79 4.58 2.91 -7.28
CA ILE A 79 4.11 1.72 -7.98
C ILE A 79 3.06 2.08 -9.02
N LYS A 80 2.10 2.96 -8.66
CA LYS A 80 1.06 3.41 -9.59
C LYS A 80 1.65 4.14 -10.80
N ILE A 81 2.59 5.02 -10.58
CA ILE A 81 3.24 5.77 -11.65
C ILE A 81 3.98 4.82 -12.58
N SER A 82 4.70 3.85 -12.01
CA SER A 82 5.43 2.84 -12.80
C SER A 82 4.46 1.99 -13.63
N ALA A 83 3.34 1.58 -13.04
CA ALA A 83 2.35 0.77 -13.75
C ALA A 83 1.70 1.55 -14.90
N GLU A 84 1.37 2.82 -14.69
CA GLU A 84 0.81 3.68 -15.73
C GLU A 84 1.80 3.88 -16.87
N TYR A 85 3.06 4.09 -16.53
CA TYR A 85 4.10 4.25 -17.52
C TYR A 85 4.25 3.00 -18.39
N GLN A 86 4.24 1.83 -17.75
CA GLN A 86 4.35 0.57 -18.47
C GLN A 86 3.15 0.31 -19.38
N SER A 87 1.96 0.71 -18.97
CA SER A 87 0.76 0.49 -19.76
C SER A 87 0.67 1.39 -21.00
N GLN A 88 1.48 2.42 -21.08
CA GLN A 88 1.54 3.33 -22.22
C GLN A 88 2.53 2.88 -23.31
N ILE A 89 3.28 1.86 -23.03
CA ILE A 89 4.23 1.28 -23.98
C ILE A 89 3.57 0.12 -24.75
#